data_9e1db52d39e79b5772e7fc140fc7dc63
#
_entry.id   9e1db52d39e79b5772e7fc140fc7dc63
#
_cell.length_a   1.000
_cell.length_b   1.000
_cell.length_c   1.000
_cell.angle_alpha   90.00
_cell.angle_beta   90.00
_cell.angle_gamma   90.00
#
_symmetry.space_group_name_H-M   'P 1'
#
loop_
_entity.id
_entity.type
_entity.pdbx_description
1 polymer ?
#
loop_
_entity_poly.entity_id
_entity_poly.type
_entity_poly.pdbx_seq_one_letter_code
_entity_poly.pdbx_strand_id
1 'polypeptide(L)'
;MTNVRKLALEAIYKIMAEKAYANLTVNRYLNRYKLEANDRRLFTKLVYGTVENIIKLEYLLRPFVKKEPEARIKYLLYLSLYQIEYTDIPPFAAVDEAVKIAKEKNRFAASFVNAVLRNYLRGGKRDLSNLPKNEYLSVEYSHPLWLVDFFLDVYGYETTEKILKENNASRPLSVRVNTLKTTLGDVEAELRKDGIGFDRIPIVSSGLSVIGDLHGHRLLREGKLVFQDGAAQLVAEMMAPDKNAKIIDLCAGPGGKTAHLSALMNNGGLIYACDIHRHKIELMDKLFYRLGVRNVKTALADARKIGEILDEKDFDYVLADVPCSGLGALSDRIDLKYRINRESIAELIDLQREILDKTWPLVKPGGKYVYSTCTINPEENEAQIAAFLERTPFARVIAERMILPFEYRTDGFYICIMEKRVEN
;
A
#
# COMPACT_ATOMS: atom_id res chain seq x y z
N MET A 1 -19.57 -25.48 12.42
CA MET A 1 -18.36 -24.63 12.47
C MET A 1 -17.99 -24.17 11.06
N THR A 2 -17.70 -22.91 10.90
CA THR A 2 -17.30 -22.35 9.59
C THR A 2 -15.88 -22.82 9.26
N ASN A 3 -15.68 -23.50 8.13
CA ASN A 3 -14.34 -23.95 7.74
C ASN A 3 -13.50 -22.78 7.25
N VAL A 4 -12.50 -22.37 8.03
CA VAL A 4 -11.62 -21.21 7.78
C VAL A 4 -10.87 -21.35 6.46
N ARG A 5 -10.44 -22.56 6.08
CA ARG A 5 -9.73 -22.82 4.82
C ARG A 5 -10.63 -22.63 3.61
N LYS A 6 -11.91 -23.01 3.73
CA LYS A 6 -12.90 -22.76 2.67
C LYS A 6 -13.16 -21.28 2.50
N LEU A 7 -13.29 -20.52 3.60
CA LEU A 7 -13.41 -19.06 3.54
C LEU A 7 -12.16 -18.41 2.90
N ALA A 8 -10.96 -18.88 3.26
CA ALA A 8 -9.72 -18.40 2.68
C ALA A 8 -9.66 -18.67 1.17
N LEU A 9 -10.05 -19.87 0.73
CA LEU A 9 -10.15 -20.21 -0.69
C LEU A 9 -11.09 -19.28 -1.46
N GLU A 10 -12.27 -18.99 -0.88
CA GLU A 10 -13.24 -18.08 -1.49
C GLU A 10 -12.70 -16.64 -1.59
N ALA A 11 -12.01 -16.18 -0.56
CA ALA A 11 -11.37 -14.86 -0.58
C ALA A 11 -10.25 -14.77 -1.63
N ILE A 12 -9.36 -15.78 -1.69
CA ILE A 12 -8.29 -15.87 -2.69
C ILE A 12 -8.88 -15.89 -4.10
N TYR A 13 -9.94 -16.68 -4.33
CA TYR A 13 -10.62 -16.72 -5.62
C TYR A 13 -11.13 -15.33 -6.04
N LYS A 14 -11.78 -14.61 -5.13
CA LYS A 14 -12.24 -13.23 -5.40
C LYS A 14 -11.10 -12.27 -5.71
N ILE A 15 -10.02 -12.34 -4.96
CA ILE A 15 -8.86 -11.47 -5.18
C ILE A 15 -8.22 -11.74 -6.53
N MET A 16 -7.97 -13.02 -6.85
CA MET A 16 -7.17 -13.38 -8.03
C MET A 16 -7.99 -13.54 -9.30
N ALA A 17 -9.17 -14.17 -9.24
CA ALA A 17 -10.01 -14.41 -10.41
C ALA A 17 -10.96 -13.24 -10.70
N GLU A 18 -11.54 -12.62 -9.66
CA GLU A 18 -12.49 -11.51 -9.80
C GLU A 18 -11.82 -10.13 -9.65
N LYS A 19 -10.49 -10.08 -9.46
CA LYS A 19 -9.71 -8.85 -9.33
C LYS A 19 -10.15 -7.94 -8.16
N ALA A 20 -10.73 -8.52 -7.09
CA ALA A 20 -11.08 -7.77 -5.89
C ALA A 20 -9.83 -7.33 -5.11
N TYR A 21 -9.91 -6.20 -4.40
CA TYR A 21 -8.81 -5.74 -3.54
C TYR A 21 -8.64 -6.64 -2.32
N ALA A 22 -7.41 -7.06 -2.04
CA ALA A 22 -7.12 -8.02 -0.97
C ALA A 22 -7.56 -7.50 0.41
N ASN A 23 -7.17 -6.29 0.77
CA ASN A 23 -7.51 -5.66 2.04
C ASN A 23 -9.03 -5.50 2.25
N LEU A 24 -9.75 -5.04 1.22
CA LEU A 24 -11.22 -4.89 1.28
C LEU A 24 -11.92 -6.24 1.37
N THR A 25 -11.41 -7.23 0.65
CA THR A 25 -11.97 -8.60 0.69
C THR A 25 -11.77 -9.22 2.06
N VAL A 26 -10.54 -9.21 2.59
CA VAL A 26 -10.24 -9.76 3.92
C VAL A 26 -11.09 -9.08 4.99
N ASN A 27 -11.15 -7.74 5.01
CA ASN A 27 -11.96 -7.01 5.97
C ASN A 27 -13.46 -7.34 5.87
N ARG A 28 -14.00 -7.49 4.64
CA ARG A 28 -15.39 -7.90 4.43
C ARG A 28 -15.68 -9.27 5.04
N TYR A 29 -14.79 -10.24 4.85
CA TYR A 29 -14.96 -11.57 5.43
C TYR A 29 -14.84 -11.56 6.95
N LEU A 30 -13.86 -10.86 7.52
CA LEU A 30 -13.67 -10.72 8.97
C LEU A 30 -14.85 -10.03 9.66
N ASN A 31 -15.54 -9.12 8.98
CA ASN A 31 -16.74 -8.44 9.50
C ASN A 31 -18.00 -9.28 9.32
N ARG A 32 -18.10 -10.06 8.23
CA ARG A 32 -19.28 -10.89 7.94
C ARG A 32 -19.36 -12.15 8.79
N TYR A 33 -18.22 -12.80 9.01
CA TYR A 33 -18.14 -14.06 9.73
C TYR A 33 -17.60 -13.84 11.13
N LYS A 34 -18.35 -14.31 12.14
CA LYS A 34 -17.92 -14.25 13.54
C LYS A 34 -16.89 -15.35 13.79
N LEU A 35 -15.63 -15.07 13.44
CA LEU A 35 -14.51 -15.98 13.67
C LEU A 35 -13.89 -15.70 15.04
N GLU A 36 -13.49 -16.75 15.74
CA GLU A 36 -12.67 -16.66 16.95
C GLU A 36 -11.28 -16.06 16.64
N ALA A 37 -10.60 -15.54 17.65
CA ALA A 37 -9.33 -14.80 17.46
C ALA A 37 -8.27 -15.62 16.69
N ASN A 38 -8.12 -16.91 16.98
CA ASN A 38 -7.18 -17.79 16.30
C ASN A 38 -7.59 -18.05 14.84
N ASP A 39 -8.89 -18.22 14.59
CA ASP A 39 -9.42 -18.42 13.24
C ASP A 39 -9.29 -17.16 12.39
N ARG A 40 -9.46 -15.97 12.97
CA ARG A 40 -9.20 -14.67 12.31
C ARG A 40 -7.75 -14.56 11.86
N ARG A 41 -6.81 -14.90 12.77
CA ARG A 41 -5.36 -14.88 12.46
C ARG A 41 -5.04 -15.89 11.37
N LEU A 42 -5.55 -17.11 11.47
CA LEU A 42 -5.35 -18.16 10.47
C LEU A 42 -5.93 -17.74 9.12
N PHE A 43 -7.16 -17.25 9.06
CA PHE A 43 -7.78 -16.76 7.83
C PHE A 43 -6.93 -15.70 7.15
N THR A 44 -6.51 -14.68 7.89
CA THR A 44 -5.68 -13.59 7.38
C THR A 44 -4.34 -14.11 6.86
N LYS A 45 -3.64 -14.94 7.64
CA LYS A 45 -2.36 -15.56 7.24
C LYS A 45 -2.50 -16.40 5.96
N LEU A 46 -3.57 -17.20 5.86
CA LEU A 46 -3.81 -18.05 4.70
C LEU A 46 -4.10 -17.23 3.44
N VAL A 47 -4.91 -16.18 3.53
CA VAL A 47 -5.27 -15.35 2.38
C VAL A 47 -4.05 -14.54 1.91
N TYR A 48 -3.48 -13.72 2.79
CA TYR A 48 -2.36 -12.86 2.41
C TYR A 48 -1.15 -13.68 1.96
N GLY A 49 -0.74 -14.67 2.75
CA GLY A 49 0.44 -15.46 2.42
C GLY A 49 0.30 -16.29 1.15
N THR A 50 -0.91 -16.82 0.84
CA THR A 50 -1.12 -17.51 -0.44
C THR A 50 -1.03 -16.54 -1.61
N VAL A 51 -1.73 -15.39 -1.54
CA VAL A 51 -1.72 -14.38 -2.61
C VAL A 51 -0.31 -13.83 -2.85
N GLU A 52 0.41 -13.54 -1.78
CA GLU A 52 1.79 -13.06 -1.84
C GLU A 52 2.73 -14.02 -2.58
N ASN A 53 2.55 -15.33 -2.39
CA ASN A 53 3.46 -16.37 -2.87
C ASN A 53 2.97 -17.11 -4.14
N ILE A 54 1.95 -16.64 -4.84
CA ILE A 54 1.31 -17.38 -5.96
C ILE A 54 2.32 -17.85 -7.01
N ILE A 55 3.25 -17.00 -7.44
CA ILE A 55 4.20 -17.34 -8.51
C ILE A 55 5.14 -18.48 -8.07
N LYS A 56 5.63 -18.42 -6.84
CA LYS A 56 6.47 -19.48 -6.26
C LYS A 56 5.68 -20.78 -6.08
N LEU A 57 4.46 -20.69 -5.57
CA LEU A 57 3.59 -21.85 -5.38
C LEU A 57 3.24 -22.51 -6.72
N GLU A 58 2.97 -21.72 -7.76
CA GLU A 58 2.73 -22.21 -9.12
C GLU A 58 3.98 -22.92 -9.67
N TYR A 59 5.14 -22.31 -9.56
CA TYR A 59 6.41 -22.89 -10.00
C TYR A 59 6.68 -24.25 -9.33
N LEU A 60 6.47 -24.35 -8.03
CA LEU A 60 6.69 -25.59 -7.27
C LEU A 60 5.71 -26.70 -7.65
N LEU A 61 4.46 -26.36 -7.96
CA LEU A 61 3.43 -27.35 -8.35
C LEU A 61 3.46 -27.75 -9.80
N ARG A 62 4.04 -26.93 -10.68
CA ARG A 62 4.02 -27.14 -12.14
C ARG A 62 4.44 -28.54 -12.59
N PRO A 63 5.49 -29.20 -12.04
CA PRO A 63 5.87 -30.55 -12.44
C PRO A 63 4.81 -31.63 -12.18
N PHE A 64 3.91 -31.37 -11.23
CA PHE A 64 2.90 -32.32 -10.75
C PHE A 64 1.52 -32.07 -11.37
N VAL A 65 1.35 -31.00 -12.14
CA VAL A 65 0.10 -30.59 -12.78
C VAL A 65 0.24 -30.69 -14.29
N LYS A 66 -0.23 -31.81 -14.86
CA LYS A 66 -0.12 -32.07 -16.32
C LYS A 66 -1.06 -31.21 -17.16
N LYS A 67 -2.22 -30.87 -16.62
CA LYS A 67 -3.26 -30.07 -17.28
C LYS A 67 -3.76 -29.02 -16.29
N GLU A 68 -3.85 -27.77 -16.75
CA GLU A 68 -4.36 -26.66 -15.93
C GLU A 68 -5.74 -27.01 -15.38
N PRO A 69 -5.91 -27.03 -14.05
CA PRO A 69 -7.21 -27.24 -13.44
C PRO A 69 -8.05 -25.95 -13.49
N GLU A 70 -9.34 -26.07 -13.26
CA GLU A 70 -10.16 -24.86 -13.10
C GLU A 70 -9.65 -23.98 -11.95
N ALA A 71 -9.90 -22.68 -12.03
CA ALA A 71 -9.36 -21.67 -11.13
C ALA A 71 -9.57 -22.00 -9.63
N ARG A 72 -10.76 -22.51 -9.24
CA ARG A 72 -11.04 -22.83 -7.83
C ARG A 72 -10.16 -23.97 -7.31
N ILE A 73 -9.90 -25.01 -8.12
CA ILE A 73 -9.00 -26.11 -7.76
C ILE A 73 -7.54 -25.65 -7.79
N LYS A 74 -7.16 -24.82 -8.75
CA LYS A 74 -5.84 -24.19 -8.82
C LYS A 74 -5.51 -23.44 -7.53
N TYR A 75 -6.40 -22.54 -7.09
CA TYR A 75 -6.18 -21.77 -5.85
C TYR A 75 -6.27 -22.64 -4.59
N LEU A 76 -7.05 -23.72 -4.60
CA LEU A 76 -7.04 -24.70 -3.51
C LEU A 76 -5.67 -25.40 -3.39
N LEU A 77 -5.06 -25.75 -4.50
CA LEU A 77 -3.70 -26.32 -4.52
C LEU A 77 -2.67 -25.32 -3.98
N TYR A 78 -2.75 -24.04 -4.39
CA TYR A 78 -1.85 -23.00 -3.88
C TYR A 78 -2.03 -22.76 -2.38
N LEU A 79 -3.26 -22.64 -1.92
CA LEU A 79 -3.58 -22.50 -0.48
C LEU A 79 -3.05 -23.69 0.33
N SER A 80 -3.14 -24.91 -0.21
CA SER A 80 -2.67 -26.11 0.47
C SER A 80 -1.16 -26.16 0.51
N LEU A 81 -0.50 -25.83 -0.62
CA LEU A 81 0.95 -25.78 -0.68
C LEU A 81 1.51 -24.66 0.21
N TYR A 82 0.85 -23.51 0.28
CA TYR A 82 1.23 -22.47 1.22
C TYR A 82 1.23 -22.95 2.67
N GLN A 83 0.20 -23.72 3.08
CA GLN A 83 0.16 -24.31 4.42
C GLN A 83 1.32 -25.27 4.65
N ILE A 84 1.66 -26.11 3.68
CA ILE A 84 2.76 -27.08 3.76
C ILE A 84 4.12 -26.39 3.88
N GLU A 85 4.34 -25.30 3.12
CA GLU A 85 5.65 -24.67 2.99
C GLU A 85 5.93 -23.54 4.01
N TYR A 86 4.87 -22.85 4.50
CA TYR A 86 5.01 -21.59 5.23
C TYR A 86 4.29 -21.59 6.59
N THR A 87 3.74 -22.72 7.02
CA THR A 87 3.07 -22.79 8.33
C THR A 87 3.48 -24.05 9.08
N ASP A 88 3.20 -24.06 10.40
CA ASP A 88 3.44 -25.23 11.27
C ASP A 88 2.32 -26.28 11.16
N ILE A 89 1.41 -26.13 10.18
CA ILE A 89 0.33 -27.09 9.94
C ILE A 89 0.95 -28.37 9.38
N PRO A 90 0.70 -29.54 10.02
CA PRO A 90 1.25 -30.79 9.51
C PRO A 90 0.82 -31.04 8.06
N PRO A 91 1.75 -31.44 7.15
CA PRO A 91 1.44 -31.63 5.73
C PRO A 91 0.25 -32.54 5.47
N PHE A 92 0.10 -33.62 6.24
CA PHE A 92 -1.03 -34.54 6.10
C PHE A 92 -2.37 -33.86 6.39
N ALA A 93 -2.41 -32.93 7.37
CA ALA A 93 -3.63 -32.21 7.72
C ALA A 93 -4.00 -31.20 6.61
N ALA A 94 -3.02 -30.53 6.00
CA ALA A 94 -3.26 -29.64 4.87
C ALA A 94 -3.82 -30.38 3.66
N VAL A 95 -3.26 -31.58 3.35
CA VAL A 95 -3.75 -32.46 2.27
C VAL A 95 -5.16 -32.96 2.54
N ASP A 96 -5.44 -33.46 3.76
CA ASP A 96 -6.75 -33.99 4.12
C ASP A 96 -7.86 -32.93 4.00
N GLU A 97 -7.62 -31.72 4.52
CA GLU A 97 -8.57 -30.63 4.39
C GLU A 97 -8.77 -30.18 2.91
N ALA A 98 -7.70 -30.15 2.12
CA ALA A 98 -7.81 -29.85 0.69
C ALA A 98 -8.68 -30.87 -0.04
N VAL A 99 -8.48 -32.15 0.24
CA VAL A 99 -9.27 -33.24 -0.35
C VAL A 99 -10.74 -33.15 0.07
N LYS A 100 -11.03 -32.84 1.34
CA LYS A 100 -12.40 -32.61 1.82
C LYS A 100 -13.09 -31.47 1.08
N ILE A 101 -12.40 -30.32 0.92
CA ILE A 101 -12.94 -29.18 0.18
C ILE A 101 -13.15 -29.53 -1.33
N ALA A 102 -12.19 -30.19 -1.95
CA ALA A 102 -12.31 -30.61 -3.34
C ALA A 102 -13.46 -31.63 -3.57
N LYS A 103 -13.73 -32.50 -2.59
CA LYS A 103 -14.81 -33.49 -2.62
C LYS A 103 -16.20 -32.86 -2.68
N GLU A 104 -16.38 -31.66 -2.12
CA GLU A 104 -17.64 -30.91 -2.24
C GLU A 104 -17.99 -30.62 -3.71
N LYS A 105 -17.00 -30.51 -4.59
CA LYS A 105 -17.23 -30.39 -6.02
C LYS A 105 -17.54 -31.74 -6.66
N ASN A 106 -16.62 -32.69 -6.57
CA ASN A 106 -16.81 -34.08 -7.00
C ASN A 106 -15.60 -34.96 -6.60
N ARG A 107 -15.78 -36.30 -6.76
CA ARG A 107 -14.73 -37.29 -6.44
C ARG A 107 -13.47 -37.15 -7.30
N PHE A 108 -13.61 -36.74 -8.57
CA PHE A 108 -12.49 -36.56 -9.47
C PHE A 108 -11.58 -35.42 -9.04
N ALA A 109 -12.15 -34.28 -8.67
CA ALA A 109 -11.41 -33.14 -8.10
C ALA A 109 -10.65 -33.55 -6.81
N ALA A 110 -11.31 -34.31 -5.92
CA ALA A 110 -10.68 -34.80 -4.70
C ALA A 110 -9.47 -35.72 -4.99
N SER A 111 -9.63 -36.65 -5.93
CA SER A 111 -8.55 -37.55 -6.33
C SER A 111 -7.40 -36.80 -6.98
N PHE A 112 -7.68 -35.81 -7.83
CA PHE A 112 -6.69 -34.96 -8.48
C PHE A 112 -5.88 -34.15 -7.44
N VAL A 113 -6.55 -33.45 -6.54
CA VAL A 113 -5.88 -32.64 -5.49
C VAL A 113 -5.01 -33.54 -4.59
N ASN A 114 -5.52 -34.71 -4.17
CA ASN A 114 -4.75 -35.67 -3.39
C ASN A 114 -3.49 -36.15 -4.13
N ALA A 115 -3.64 -36.49 -5.42
CA ALA A 115 -2.51 -36.97 -6.23
C ALA A 115 -1.43 -35.90 -6.38
N VAL A 116 -1.81 -34.65 -6.72
CA VAL A 116 -0.87 -33.54 -6.90
C VAL A 116 -0.10 -33.26 -5.61
N LEU A 117 -0.79 -33.07 -4.48
CA LEU A 117 -0.15 -32.71 -3.22
C LEU A 117 0.72 -33.87 -2.68
N ARG A 118 0.27 -35.11 -2.78
CA ARG A 118 1.10 -36.28 -2.36
C ARG A 118 2.31 -36.48 -3.26
N ASN A 119 2.21 -36.21 -4.57
CA ASN A 119 3.35 -36.28 -5.48
C ASN A 119 4.36 -35.17 -5.16
N TYR A 120 3.89 -33.96 -4.83
CA TYR A 120 4.75 -32.89 -4.33
C TYR A 120 5.51 -33.30 -3.07
N LEU A 121 4.83 -33.83 -2.06
CA LEU A 121 5.46 -34.28 -0.80
C LEU A 121 6.50 -35.40 -1.00
N ARG A 122 6.33 -36.25 -2.01
CA ARG A 122 7.30 -37.32 -2.35
C ARG A 122 8.43 -36.84 -3.22
N GLY A 123 8.16 -35.93 -4.16
CA GLY A 123 9.16 -35.45 -5.13
C GLY A 123 10.08 -34.35 -4.58
N GLY A 124 9.70 -33.72 -3.47
CA GLY A 124 10.48 -32.65 -2.88
C GLY A 124 10.37 -31.30 -3.58
N LYS A 125 11.04 -30.32 -3.03
CA LYS A 125 11.09 -28.96 -3.57
C LYS A 125 11.93 -28.93 -4.86
N ARG A 126 11.42 -28.21 -5.84
CA ARG A 126 12.17 -27.93 -7.06
C ARG A 126 13.30 -26.95 -6.77
N ASP A 127 14.50 -27.26 -7.23
CA ASP A 127 15.65 -26.39 -7.13
C ASP A 127 15.49 -25.15 -8.02
N LEU A 128 15.82 -23.98 -7.49
CA LEU A 128 15.80 -22.70 -8.17
C LEU A 128 17.18 -22.25 -8.65
N SER A 129 18.26 -22.90 -8.21
CA SER A 129 19.65 -22.46 -8.43
C SER A 129 20.04 -22.39 -9.92
N ASN A 130 19.37 -23.16 -10.77
CA ASN A 130 19.65 -23.22 -12.21
C ASN A 130 18.81 -22.23 -13.04
N LEU A 131 18.00 -21.38 -12.39
CA LEU A 131 17.24 -20.36 -13.11
C LEU A 131 18.11 -19.18 -13.52
N PRO A 132 17.81 -18.51 -14.65
CA PRO A 132 18.34 -17.18 -14.93
C PRO A 132 18.06 -16.23 -13.76
N LYS A 133 18.95 -15.25 -13.51
CA LYS A 133 18.89 -14.37 -12.33
C LYS A 133 17.54 -13.67 -12.15
N ASN A 134 16.95 -13.17 -13.23
CA ASN A 134 15.64 -12.53 -13.21
C ASN A 134 14.50 -13.50 -12.90
N GLU A 135 14.53 -14.71 -13.51
CA GLU A 135 13.55 -15.76 -13.21
C GLU A 135 13.69 -16.26 -11.77
N TYR A 136 14.94 -16.39 -11.27
CA TYR A 136 15.19 -16.73 -9.87
C TYR A 136 14.53 -15.71 -8.93
N LEU A 137 14.80 -14.41 -9.13
CA LEU A 137 14.19 -13.35 -8.33
C LEU A 137 12.66 -13.35 -8.43
N SER A 138 12.12 -13.54 -9.65
CA SER A 138 10.68 -13.60 -9.89
C SER A 138 10.03 -14.74 -9.10
N VAL A 139 10.60 -15.93 -9.14
CA VAL A 139 10.07 -17.10 -8.44
C VAL A 139 10.33 -17.02 -6.94
N GLU A 140 11.57 -16.72 -6.52
CA GLU A 140 11.94 -16.71 -5.10
C GLU A 140 11.12 -15.71 -4.29
N TYR A 141 10.95 -14.48 -4.82
CA TYR A 141 10.19 -13.42 -4.17
C TYR A 141 8.75 -13.29 -4.69
N SER A 142 8.31 -14.17 -5.59
CA SER A 142 6.93 -14.20 -6.12
C SER A 142 6.46 -12.86 -6.71
N HIS A 143 7.27 -12.27 -7.58
CA HIS A 143 6.91 -11.06 -8.33
C HIS A 143 6.83 -11.37 -9.83
N PRO A 144 5.89 -10.75 -10.60
CA PRO A 144 5.83 -10.92 -12.05
C PRO A 144 7.17 -10.63 -12.72
N LEU A 145 7.57 -11.45 -13.69
CA LEU A 145 8.89 -11.35 -14.33
C LEU A 145 9.12 -9.97 -14.95
N TRP A 146 8.10 -9.40 -15.64
CA TRP A 146 8.19 -8.07 -16.23
C TRP A 146 8.51 -6.97 -15.19
N LEU A 147 8.00 -7.13 -13.93
CA LEU A 147 8.24 -6.17 -12.84
C LEU A 147 9.66 -6.35 -12.27
N VAL A 148 10.13 -7.59 -12.20
CA VAL A 148 11.52 -7.88 -11.82
C VAL A 148 12.48 -7.32 -12.84
N ASP A 149 12.24 -7.56 -14.14
CA ASP A 149 13.05 -7.00 -15.23
C ASP A 149 13.07 -5.46 -15.17
N PHE A 150 11.91 -4.84 -14.95
CA PHE A 150 11.81 -3.39 -14.76
C PHE A 150 12.68 -2.89 -13.59
N PHE A 151 12.61 -3.53 -12.43
CA PHE A 151 13.46 -3.13 -11.30
C PHE A 151 14.95 -3.41 -11.53
N LEU A 152 15.30 -4.47 -12.24
CA LEU A 152 16.68 -4.77 -12.61
C LEU A 152 17.26 -3.70 -13.53
N ASP A 153 16.50 -3.23 -14.50
CA ASP A 153 16.90 -2.18 -15.44
C ASP A 153 17.12 -0.84 -14.71
N VAL A 154 16.27 -0.52 -13.73
CA VAL A 154 16.32 0.77 -13.01
C VAL A 154 17.33 0.74 -11.86
N TYR A 155 17.38 -0.32 -11.08
CA TYR A 155 18.09 -0.36 -9.79
C TYR A 155 19.27 -1.34 -9.74
N GLY A 156 19.44 -2.18 -10.74
CA GLY A 156 20.43 -3.27 -10.73
C GLY A 156 20.05 -4.39 -9.76
N TYR A 157 20.85 -5.46 -9.76
CA TYR A 157 20.51 -6.73 -9.09
C TYR A 157 20.38 -6.60 -7.57
N GLU A 158 21.39 -6.04 -6.89
CA GLU A 158 21.43 -6.01 -5.42
C GLU A 158 20.31 -5.18 -4.82
N THR A 159 20.01 -4.03 -5.43
CA THR A 159 18.94 -3.15 -4.96
C THR A 159 17.57 -3.77 -5.26
N THR A 160 17.39 -4.36 -6.43
CA THR A 160 16.18 -5.09 -6.79
C THR A 160 15.89 -6.21 -5.79
N GLU A 161 16.87 -7.03 -5.47
CA GLU A 161 16.70 -8.11 -4.49
C GLU A 161 16.24 -7.59 -3.12
N LYS A 162 16.84 -6.48 -2.64
CA LYS A 162 16.41 -5.82 -1.39
C LYS A 162 14.98 -5.32 -1.45
N ILE A 163 14.56 -4.70 -2.58
CA ILE A 163 13.18 -4.24 -2.80
C ILE A 163 12.22 -5.43 -2.74
N LEU A 164 12.48 -6.49 -3.50
CA LEU A 164 11.59 -7.66 -3.58
C LEU A 164 11.48 -8.37 -2.23
N LYS A 165 12.59 -8.47 -1.49
CA LYS A 165 12.61 -9.04 -0.14
C LYS A 165 11.78 -8.22 0.83
N GLU A 166 11.92 -6.89 0.81
CA GLU A 166 11.17 -5.99 1.69
C GLU A 166 9.68 -5.96 1.36
N ASN A 167 9.30 -6.08 0.08
CA ASN A 167 7.90 -6.19 -0.33
C ASN A 167 7.19 -7.41 0.27
N ASN A 168 7.92 -8.48 0.58
CA ASN A 168 7.39 -9.69 1.21
C ASN A 168 7.67 -9.74 2.72
N ALA A 169 8.31 -8.72 3.29
CA ALA A 169 8.57 -8.68 4.72
C ALA A 169 7.34 -8.26 5.52
N SER A 170 7.09 -8.95 6.62
CA SER A 170 6.11 -8.47 7.60
C SER A 170 6.64 -7.22 8.29
N ARG A 171 5.90 -6.13 8.18
CA ARG A 171 6.25 -4.84 8.80
C ARG A 171 5.44 -4.60 10.06
N PRO A 172 6.01 -3.94 11.07
CA PRO A 172 5.24 -3.39 12.17
C PRO A 172 4.23 -2.36 11.68
N LEU A 173 3.19 -2.13 12.47
CA LEU A 173 2.17 -1.13 12.13
C LEU A 173 2.75 0.29 12.24
N SER A 174 2.67 1.05 11.16
CA SER A 174 3.10 2.45 11.13
C SER A 174 1.98 3.36 11.58
N VAL A 175 2.22 4.17 12.61
CA VAL A 175 1.25 5.12 13.15
C VAL A 175 1.86 6.49 13.33
N ARG A 176 1.02 7.52 13.23
CA ARG A 176 1.37 8.90 13.54
C ARG A 176 0.66 9.36 14.81
N VAL A 177 1.40 10.02 15.69
CA VAL A 177 0.85 10.71 16.85
C VAL A 177 0.14 11.99 16.39
N ASN A 178 -1.08 12.19 16.84
CA ASN A 178 -1.86 13.38 16.55
C ASN A 178 -1.56 14.48 17.54
N THR A 179 -0.68 15.39 17.16
CA THR A 179 -0.23 16.51 18.01
C THR A 179 -1.31 17.55 18.34
N LEU A 180 -2.48 17.51 17.69
CA LEU A 180 -3.65 18.30 18.11
C LEU A 180 -4.28 17.81 19.43
N LYS A 181 -4.00 16.57 19.85
CA LYS A 181 -4.66 15.92 20.99
C LYS A 181 -3.73 15.43 22.08
N THR A 182 -2.46 15.20 21.76
CA THR A 182 -1.51 14.57 22.68
C THR A 182 -0.07 14.84 22.23
N THR A 183 0.89 14.46 23.03
CA THR A 183 2.31 14.51 22.70
C THR A 183 2.87 13.12 22.39
N LEU A 184 4.01 13.07 21.69
CA LEU A 184 4.71 11.81 21.44
C LEU A 184 5.06 11.09 22.75
N GLY A 185 5.56 11.83 23.75
CA GLY A 185 5.92 11.29 25.06
C GLY A 185 4.75 10.65 25.80
N ASP A 186 3.57 11.29 25.78
CA ASP A 186 2.36 10.74 26.41
C ASP A 186 1.92 9.42 25.73
N VAL A 187 1.96 9.37 24.41
CA VAL A 187 1.62 8.16 23.66
C VAL A 187 2.62 7.03 23.94
N GLU A 188 3.90 7.33 23.96
CA GLU A 188 4.94 6.34 24.30
C GLU A 188 4.74 5.79 25.73
N ALA A 189 4.39 6.65 26.69
CA ALA A 189 4.11 6.24 28.07
C ALA A 189 2.86 5.33 28.15
N GLU A 190 1.79 5.68 27.40
CA GLU A 190 0.57 4.87 27.33
C GLU A 190 0.83 3.49 26.69
N LEU A 191 1.58 3.44 25.57
CA LEU A 191 1.92 2.16 24.89
C LEU A 191 2.78 1.26 25.80
N ARG A 192 3.78 1.81 26.51
CA ARG A 192 4.59 1.06 27.50
C ARG A 192 3.73 0.49 28.62
N LYS A 193 2.80 1.30 29.17
CA LYS A 193 1.86 0.86 30.21
C LYS A 193 0.98 -0.32 29.76
N ASP A 194 0.57 -0.29 28.48
CA ASP A 194 -0.28 -1.31 27.89
C ASP A 194 0.53 -2.53 27.37
N GLY A 195 1.88 -2.54 27.58
CA GLY A 195 2.78 -3.63 27.16
C GLY A 195 2.97 -3.74 25.67
N ILE A 196 2.73 -2.67 24.91
CA ILE A 196 2.85 -2.62 23.45
C ILE A 196 4.26 -2.14 23.08
N GLY A 197 5.00 -2.96 22.33
CA GLY A 197 6.33 -2.61 21.81
C GLY A 197 6.24 -1.59 20.67
N PHE A 198 7.19 -0.67 20.63
CA PHE A 198 7.29 0.30 19.55
C PHE A 198 8.72 0.84 19.39
N ASP A 199 9.01 1.34 18.18
CA ASP A 199 10.20 2.11 17.85
C ASP A 199 9.77 3.44 17.19
N ARG A 200 10.60 4.48 17.31
CA ARG A 200 10.39 5.72 16.56
C ARG A 200 10.79 5.52 15.11
N ILE A 201 10.00 6.07 14.18
CA ILE A 201 10.37 6.08 12.75
C ILE A 201 11.41 7.21 12.55
N PRO A 202 12.66 6.90 12.14
CA PRO A 202 13.77 7.88 12.20
C PRO A 202 13.59 9.12 11.34
N ILE A 203 12.79 9.03 10.27
CA ILE A 203 12.65 10.09 9.25
C ILE A 203 11.52 11.07 9.53
N VAL A 204 10.76 10.88 10.60
CA VAL A 204 9.60 11.71 10.98
C VAL A 204 9.56 12.00 12.47
N SER A 205 9.03 13.16 12.84
CA SER A 205 9.04 13.65 14.21
C SER A 205 8.00 13.01 15.14
N SER A 206 6.89 12.52 14.57
CA SER A 206 5.73 12.02 15.33
C SER A 206 5.28 10.61 14.92
N GLY A 207 6.14 9.88 14.20
CA GLY A 207 5.89 8.52 13.72
C GLY A 207 6.40 7.44 14.66
N LEU A 208 5.58 6.41 14.87
CA LEU A 208 5.94 5.20 15.60
C LEU A 208 5.69 3.96 14.75
N SER A 209 6.60 3.01 14.83
CA SER A 209 6.51 1.65 14.32
C SER A 209 6.11 0.75 15.48
N VAL A 210 4.90 0.18 15.46
CA VAL A 210 4.31 -0.53 16.60
C VAL A 210 4.27 -2.03 16.37
N ILE A 211 4.77 -2.79 17.33
CA ILE A 211 4.80 -4.25 17.34
C ILE A 211 3.60 -4.74 18.17
N GLY A 212 2.57 -5.22 17.48
CA GLY A 212 1.35 -5.72 18.14
C GLY A 212 0.08 -5.30 17.43
N ASP A 213 -1.05 -5.64 18.02
CA ASP A 213 -2.38 -5.31 17.50
C ASP A 213 -2.92 -4.05 18.18
N LEU A 214 -3.14 -3.02 17.38
CA LEU A 214 -3.79 -1.77 17.80
C LEU A 214 -5.28 -1.72 17.46
N HIS A 215 -5.86 -2.77 16.88
CA HIS A 215 -7.27 -2.79 16.51
C HIS A 215 -8.17 -2.58 17.74
N GLY A 216 -9.01 -1.55 17.69
CA GLY A 216 -9.86 -1.16 18.82
C GLY A 216 -9.13 -0.52 20.00
N HIS A 217 -7.84 -0.25 19.89
CA HIS A 217 -7.07 0.41 20.96
C HIS A 217 -7.61 1.83 21.24
N ARG A 218 -7.59 2.22 22.52
CA ARG A 218 -8.12 3.50 23.00
C ARG A 218 -7.51 4.69 22.26
N LEU A 219 -6.19 4.72 22.08
CA LEU A 219 -5.49 5.82 21.40
C LEU A 219 -5.99 6.08 19.97
N LEU A 220 -6.33 5.01 19.21
CA LEU A 220 -6.93 5.13 17.87
C LEU A 220 -8.37 5.63 17.92
N ARG A 221 -9.19 5.14 18.86
CA ARG A 221 -10.59 5.57 19.01
C ARG A 221 -10.70 7.05 19.42
N GLU A 222 -9.84 7.49 20.32
CA GLU A 222 -9.76 8.89 20.78
C GLU A 222 -9.12 9.82 19.76
N GLY A 223 -8.54 9.28 18.69
CA GLY A 223 -7.86 10.05 17.66
C GLY A 223 -6.52 10.64 18.09
N LYS A 224 -5.87 10.07 19.11
CA LYS A 224 -4.50 10.39 19.53
C LYS A 224 -3.45 9.70 18.63
N LEU A 225 -3.82 8.57 18.05
CA LEU A 225 -3.05 7.86 17.01
C LEU A 225 -3.88 7.73 15.73
N VAL A 226 -3.18 7.69 14.59
CA VAL A 226 -3.74 7.38 13.28
C VAL A 226 -2.78 6.48 12.50
N PHE A 227 -3.30 5.47 11.81
CA PHE A 227 -2.50 4.67 10.90
C PHE A 227 -2.04 5.53 9.72
N GLN A 228 -0.74 5.64 9.54
CA GLN A 228 -0.13 6.34 8.43
C GLN A 228 1.31 5.85 8.27
N ASP A 229 1.70 5.47 7.06
CA ASP A 229 3.07 5.08 6.76
C ASP A 229 4.07 6.23 6.99
N GLY A 230 5.30 5.91 7.42
CA GLY A 230 6.32 6.90 7.74
C GLY A 230 6.72 7.80 6.57
N ALA A 231 6.83 7.23 5.36
CA ALA A 231 7.14 8.03 4.17
C ALA A 231 5.98 8.95 3.79
N ALA A 232 4.73 8.49 3.96
CA ALA A 232 3.56 9.35 3.77
C ALA A 232 3.45 10.47 4.83
N GLN A 233 3.96 10.26 6.06
CA GLN A 233 4.07 11.30 7.08
C GLN A 233 5.11 12.36 6.68
N LEU A 234 6.23 11.92 6.09
CA LEU A 234 7.32 12.80 5.69
C LEU A 234 6.90 13.88 4.69
N VAL A 235 5.91 13.60 3.83
CA VAL A 235 5.38 14.59 2.87
C VAL A 235 4.96 15.88 3.58
N ALA A 236 4.16 15.77 4.63
CA ALA A 236 3.68 16.95 5.37
C ALA A 236 4.82 17.62 6.16
N GLU A 237 5.76 16.85 6.72
CA GLU A 237 6.92 17.40 7.44
C GLU A 237 7.89 18.11 6.51
N MET A 238 8.17 17.59 5.31
CA MET A 238 9.00 18.28 4.32
C MET A 238 8.33 19.53 3.76
N MET A 239 6.99 19.50 3.62
CA MET A 239 6.23 20.66 3.20
C MET A 239 6.33 21.79 4.22
N ALA A 240 6.39 21.47 5.53
CA ALA A 240 6.58 22.39 6.65
C ALA A 240 5.75 23.67 6.52
N PRO A 241 4.41 23.57 6.52
CA PRO A 241 3.55 24.72 6.23
C PRO A 241 3.57 25.77 7.35
N ASP A 242 3.49 27.03 6.97
CA ASP A 242 3.25 28.12 7.91
C ASP A 242 1.88 27.95 8.60
N LYS A 243 1.78 28.36 9.88
CA LYS A 243 0.56 28.14 10.68
C LYS A 243 -0.70 28.78 10.08
N ASN A 244 -0.57 29.87 9.35
CA ASN A 244 -1.70 30.60 8.75
C ASN A 244 -1.81 30.40 7.24
N ALA A 245 -1.11 29.40 6.68
CA ALA A 245 -1.08 29.15 5.26
C ALA A 245 -2.44 28.77 4.69
N LYS A 246 -2.66 29.11 3.42
CA LYS A 246 -3.76 28.64 2.57
C LYS A 246 -3.25 27.48 1.70
N ILE A 247 -3.78 26.31 1.91
CA ILE A 247 -3.32 25.06 1.31
C ILE A 247 -4.44 24.42 0.48
N ILE A 248 -4.08 23.77 -0.62
CA ILE A 248 -4.95 22.82 -1.29
C ILE A 248 -4.26 21.47 -1.40
N ASP A 249 -4.95 20.39 -1.00
CA ASP A 249 -4.60 18.99 -1.18
C ASP A 249 -5.53 18.40 -2.25
N LEU A 250 -4.96 18.12 -3.42
CA LEU A 250 -5.70 17.85 -4.66
C LEU A 250 -6.22 16.42 -4.77
N CYS A 251 -5.57 15.47 -4.11
CA CYS A 251 -5.90 14.03 -4.12
C CYS A 251 -5.93 13.50 -2.69
N ALA A 252 -6.65 14.19 -1.82
CA ALA A 252 -6.54 14.10 -0.37
C ALA A 252 -6.98 12.76 0.26
N GLY A 253 -7.86 12.02 -0.41
CA GLY A 253 -8.50 10.83 0.16
C GLY A 253 -7.54 9.67 0.45
N PRO A 254 -7.52 9.13 1.68
CA PRO A 254 -8.54 9.23 2.75
C PRO A 254 -8.30 10.30 3.82
N GLY A 255 -7.40 11.28 3.63
CA GLY A 255 -7.25 12.43 4.52
C GLY A 255 -6.06 12.40 5.49
N GLY A 256 -5.19 11.38 5.40
CA GLY A 256 -4.07 11.22 6.32
C GLY A 256 -3.05 12.38 6.26
N LYS A 257 -2.63 12.78 5.04
CA LYS A 257 -1.71 13.90 4.80
C LYS A 257 -2.34 15.24 5.17
N THR A 258 -3.58 15.51 4.74
CA THR A 258 -4.36 16.70 5.11
C THR A 258 -4.47 16.85 6.62
N ALA A 259 -4.81 15.78 7.35
CA ALA A 259 -4.88 15.82 8.82
C ALA A 259 -3.52 16.06 9.48
N HIS A 260 -2.43 15.62 8.86
CA HIS A 260 -1.08 15.90 9.33
C HIS A 260 -0.72 17.37 9.12
N LEU A 261 -1.01 17.93 7.95
CA LEU A 261 -0.85 19.38 7.69
C LEU A 261 -1.63 20.22 8.69
N SER A 262 -2.89 19.89 8.94
CA SER A 262 -3.71 20.56 9.96
C SER A 262 -3.08 20.51 11.36
N ALA A 263 -2.48 19.38 11.73
CA ALA A 263 -1.79 19.23 13.00
C ALA A 263 -0.51 20.09 13.08
N LEU A 264 0.30 20.12 12.03
CA LEU A 264 1.49 20.98 11.95
C LEU A 264 1.12 22.48 12.01
N MET A 265 0.00 22.86 11.41
CA MET A 265 -0.56 24.21 11.45
C MET A 265 -1.28 24.52 12.78
N ASN A 266 -1.43 23.56 13.68
CA ASN A 266 -2.22 23.68 14.91
C ASN A 266 -3.65 24.19 14.67
N ASN A 267 -4.33 23.68 13.65
CA ASN A 267 -5.65 24.13 13.18
C ASN A 267 -5.70 25.60 12.70
N GLY A 268 -4.56 26.23 12.42
CA GLY A 268 -4.51 27.57 11.82
C GLY A 268 -4.66 27.54 10.30
N GLY A 269 -4.80 28.70 9.68
CA GLY A 269 -4.94 28.82 8.23
C GLY A 269 -6.17 28.13 7.67
N LEU A 270 -6.11 27.69 6.41
CA LEU A 270 -7.20 27.00 5.71
C LEU A 270 -6.66 25.97 4.75
N ILE A 271 -7.20 24.75 4.79
CA ILE A 271 -6.87 23.66 3.88
C ILE A 271 -8.10 23.26 3.07
N TYR A 272 -8.00 23.26 1.74
CA TYR A 272 -8.98 22.62 0.88
C TYR A 272 -8.51 21.19 0.61
N ALA A 273 -9.35 20.18 0.92
CA ALA A 273 -9.06 18.77 0.72
C ALA A 273 -10.00 18.21 -0.35
N CYS A 274 -9.45 17.90 -1.52
CA CYS A 274 -10.20 17.49 -2.70
C CYS A 274 -9.98 16.01 -3.02
N ASP A 275 -11.01 15.31 -3.45
CA ASP A 275 -10.90 13.98 -4.07
C ASP A 275 -12.05 13.78 -5.07
N ILE A 276 -11.79 13.02 -6.12
CA ILE A 276 -12.79 12.70 -7.15
C ILE A 276 -13.86 11.70 -6.67
N HIS A 277 -13.60 10.99 -5.57
CA HIS A 277 -14.45 9.92 -5.07
C HIS A 277 -15.26 10.34 -3.84
N ARG A 278 -16.61 10.40 -3.96
CA ARG A 278 -17.53 10.76 -2.88
C ARG A 278 -17.30 9.95 -1.59
N HIS A 279 -17.10 8.64 -1.70
CA HIS A 279 -16.87 7.80 -0.52
C HIS A 279 -15.59 8.17 0.25
N LYS A 280 -14.56 8.70 -0.44
CA LYS A 280 -13.34 9.18 0.23
C LYS A 280 -13.58 10.51 0.94
N ILE A 281 -14.42 11.39 0.40
CA ILE A 281 -14.86 12.61 1.10
C ILE A 281 -15.51 12.24 2.44
N GLU A 282 -16.46 11.30 2.42
CA GLU A 282 -17.12 10.83 3.65
C GLU A 282 -16.15 10.20 4.67
N LEU A 283 -15.12 9.52 4.19
CA LEU A 283 -14.06 8.97 5.05
C LEU A 283 -13.20 10.09 5.64
N MET A 284 -12.85 11.12 4.86
CA MET A 284 -12.10 12.28 5.33
C MET A 284 -12.87 13.02 6.41
N ASP A 285 -14.15 13.31 6.22
CA ASP A 285 -14.97 14.04 7.21
C ASP A 285 -15.02 13.30 8.56
N LYS A 286 -15.20 11.97 8.53
CA LYS A 286 -15.16 11.12 9.74
C LYS A 286 -13.79 11.14 10.40
N LEU A 287 -12.72 11.06 9.59
CA LEU A 287 -11.35 11.10 10.07
C LEU A 287 -11.05 12.45 10.74
N PHE A 288 -11.36 13.56 10.08
CA PHE A 288 -11.13 14.91 10.57
C PHE A 288 -11.88 15.19 11.88
N TYR A 289 -13.15 14.80 11.96
CA TYR A 289 -13.91 14.87 13.19
C TYR A 289 -13.23 14.11 14.34
N ARG A 290 -12.84 12.84 14.11
CA ARG A 290 -12.17 12.00 15.10
C ARG A 290 -10.83 12.58 15.54
N LEU A 291 -10.07 13.19 14.64
CA LEU A 291 -8.75 13.75 14.92
C LEU A 291 -8.81 15.18 15.51
N GLY A 292 -9.96 15.85 15.50
CA GLY A 292 -10.10 17.23 15.99
C GLY A 292 -9.57 18.29 15.01
N VAL A 293 -9.56 17.93 13.72
CA VAL A 293 -9.22 18.85 12.63
C VAL A 293 -10.36 19.84 12.41
N ARG A 294 -10.07 21.15 12.30
CA ARG A 294 -11.08 22.22 12.24
C ARG A 294 -10.90 23.19 11.08
N ASN A 295 -9.73 23.24 10.48
CA ASN A 295 -9.34 24.21 9.43
C ASN A 295 -9.39 23.61 8.02
N VAL A 296 -10.18 22.52 7.80
CA VAL A 296 -10.28 21.84 6.52
C VAL A 296 -11.68 22.00 5.93
N LYS A 297 -11.73 22.30 4.64
CA LYS A 297 -12.94 22.23 3.80
C LYS A 297 -12.76 21.09 2.79
N THR A 298 -13.65 20.10 2.80
CA THR A 298 -13.64 19.00 1.84
C THR A 298 -14.41 19.37 0.57
N ALA A 299 -13.92 18.93 -0.60
CA ALA A 299 -14.60 19.16 -1.87
C ALA A 299 -14.52 17.93 -2.78
N LEU A 300 -15.67 17.56 -3.36
CA LEU A 300 -15.72 16.53 -4.41
C LEU A 300 -15.33 17.17 -5.74
N ALA A 301 -14.09 16.92 -6.18
CA ALA A 301 -13.55 17.56 -7.38
C ALA A 301 -12.53 16.67 -8.09
N ASP A 302 -12.50 16.73 -9.41
CA ASP A 302 -11.40 16.26 -10.21
C ASP A 302 -10.28 17.32 -10.17
N ALA A 303 -9.08 16.94 -9.76
CA ALA A 303 -7.94 17.83 -9.66
C ALA A 303 -7.67 18.60 -10.98
N ARG A 304 -7.91 17.96 -12.13
CA ARG A 304 -7.73 18.56 -13.47
C ARG A 304 -8.73 19.68 -13.78
N LYS A 305 -9.84 19.73 -13.04
CA LYS A 305 -10.93 20.71 -13.21
C LYS A 305 -11.11 21.61 -12.00
N ILE A 306 -10.17 21.58 -11.07
CA ILE A 306 -10.31 22.27 -9.79
C ILE A 306 -10.44 23.79 -9.96
N GLY A 307 -9.77 24.38 -10.96
CA GLY A 307 -9.88 25.80 -11.28
C GLY A 307 -11.25 26.24 -11.83
N GLU A 308 -12.10 25.29 -12.21
CA GLU A 308 -13.49 25.53 -12.63
C GLU A 308 -14.48 25.47 -11.44
N ILE A 309 -14.08 24.79 -10.37
CA ILE A 309 -14.92 24.48 -9.19
C ILE A 309 -14.64 25.44 -8.04
N LEU A 310 -13.39 25.80 -7.86
CA LEU A 310 -12.94 26.74 -6.82
C LEU A 310 -12.62 28.10 -7.45
N ASP A 311 -13.29 29.16 -7.00
CA ASP A 311 -12.94 30.55 -7.34
C ASP A 311 -11.60 30.96 -6.69
N GLU A 312 -11.15 30.18 -5.73
CA GLU A 312 -9.97 30.40 -4.93
C GLU A 312 -8.70 30.05 -5.69
N LYS A 313 -7.79 31.02 -5.74
CA LYS A 313 -6.42 30.91 -6.32
C LYS A 313 -5.41 31.37 -5.26
N ASP A 314 -4.15 31.44 -5.66
CA ASP A 314 -3.06 31.98 -4.83
C ASP A 314 -2.86 31.22 -3.51
N PHE A 315 -2.74 29.89 -3.64
CA PHE A 315 -2.38 29.04 -2.51
C PHE A 315 -0.90 29.18 -2.15
N ASP A 316 -0.63 29.26 -0.85
CA ASP A 316 0.73 29.22 -0.30
C ASP A 316 1.40 27.88 -0.63
N TYR A 317 0.58 26.80 -0.56
CA TYR A 317 1.02 25.43 -0.85
C TYR A 317 -0.06 24.68 -1.63
N VAL A 318 0.39 23.97 -2.66
CA VAL A 318 -0.42 22.98 -3.39
C VAL A 318 0.20 21.61 -3.15
N LEU A 319 -0.55 20.68 -2.58
CA LEU A 319 -0.14 19.29 -2.43
C LEU A 319 -0.83 18.44 -3.50
N ALA A 320 -0.05 17.76 -4.30
CA ALA A 320 -0.46 16.77 -5.28
C ALA A 320 0.15 15.40 -4.94
N ASP A 321 -0.52 14.66 -4.04
CA ASP A 321 -0.23 13.25 -3.80
C ASP A 321 -0.96 12.44 -4.88
N VAL A 322 -0.37 12.40 -6.07
CA VAL A 322 -1.06 11.98 -7.30
C VAL A 322 -1.34 10.49 -7.35
N PRO A 323 -2.41 10.08 -8.06
CA PRO A 323 -2.60 8.66 -8.40
C PRO A 323 -1.36 8.12 -9.10
N CYS A 324 -0.83 6.98 -8.63
CA CYS A 324 0.39 6.38 -9.13
C CYS A 324 0.30 4.85 -9.15
N SER A 325 1.29 4.19 -9.74
CA SER A 325 1.37 2.74 -9.82
C SER A 325 1.45 2.04 -8.46
N GLY A 326 1.90 2.74 -7.41
CA GLY A 326 2.01 2.20 -6.06
C GLY A 326 3.12 1.15 -5.89
N LEU A 327 4.11 1.11 -6.77
CA LEU A 327 5.20 0.13 -6.74
C LEU A 327 6.12 0.26 -5.51
N GLY A 328 5.98 1.33 -4.73
CA GLY A 328 6.65 1.48 -3.45
C GLY A 328 5.89 0.89 -2.26
N ALA A 329 4.58 0.61 -2.42
CA ALA A 329 3.67 0.16 -1.35
C ALA A 329 3.18 -1.29 -1.54
N LEU A 330 4.00 -2.16 -2.16
CA LEU A 330 3.62 -3.54 -2.48
C LEU A 330 3.51 -4.43 -1.24
N SER A 331 4.19 -4.11 -0.14
CA SER A 331 4.08 -4.84 1.12
C SER A 331 2.67 -4.77 1.72
N ASP A 332 2.01 -3.62 1.61
CA ASP A 332 0.66 -3.40 2.13
C ASP A 332 -0.44 -3.74 1.10
N ARG A 333 -0.06 -3.78 -0.19
CA ARG A 333 -0.96 -4.02 -1.33
C ARG A 333 -0.51 -5.23 -2.14
N ILE A 334 -0.47 -6.39 -1.50
CA ILE A 334 0.10 -7.64 -2.06
C ILE A 334 -0.52 -8.08 -3.40
N ASP A 335 -1.77 -7.71 -3.67
CA ASP A 335 -2.48 -8.01 -4.92
C ASP A 335 -2.13 -7.04 -6.05
N LEU A 336 -1.54 -5.87 -5.73
CA LEU A 336 -1.24 -4.83 -6.70
C LEU A 336 -0.27 -5.31 -7.78
N LYS A 337 0.77 -6.06 -7.41
CA LYS A 337 1.76 -6.62 -8.34
C LYS A 337 1.17 -7.53 -9.44
N TYR A 338 -0.04 -8.08 -9.23
CA TYR A 338 -0.76 -8.90 -10.22
C TYR A 338 -1.80 -8.11 -11.03
N ARG A 339 -2.01 -6.84 -10.69
CA ARG A 339 -3.04 -5.99 -11.29
C ARG A 339 -2.47 -4.90 -12.17
N ILE A 340 -1.30 -4.39 -11.79
CA ILE A 340 -0.57 -3.35 -12.54
C ILE A 340 0.11 -3.96 -13.76
N ASN A 341 0.19 -3.20 -14.84
CA ASN A 341 0.93 -3.53 -16.05
C ASN A 341 1.51 -2.26 -16.67
N ARG A 342 2.32 -2.39 -17.72
CA ARG A 342 3.00 -1.24 -18.37
C ARG A 342 2.01 -0.25 -18.97
N GLU A 343 0.91 -0.74 -19.55
CA GLU A 343 -0.13 0.09 -20.14
C GLU A 343 -0.82 0.97 -19.10
N SER A 344 -1.22 0.40 -17.96
CA SER A 344 -1.83 1.16 -16.85
C SER A 344 -0.86 2.16 -16.21
N ILE A 345 0.45 1.87 -16.21
CA ILE A 345 1.47 2.84 -15.76
C ILE A 345 1.55 4.02 -16.74
N ALA A 346 1.54 3.78 -18.04
CA ALA A 346 1.55 4.86 -19.04
C ALA A 346 0.33 5.78 -18.90
N GLU A 347 -0.87 5.23 -18.68
CA GLU A 347 -2.09 6.01 -18.41
C GLU A 347 -1.95 6.88 -17.14
N LEU A 348 -1.32 6.34 -16.10
CA LEU A 348 -1.06 7.10 -14.86
C LEU A 348 -0.05 8.22 -15.08
N ILE A 349 1.00 8.01 -15.87
CA ILE A 349 2.00 9.03 -16.22
C ILE A 349 1.32 10.21 -16.93
N ASP A 350 0.43 9.94 -17.89
CA ASP A 350 -0.31 10.98 -18.59
C ASP A 350 -1.27 11.73 -17.64
N LEU A 351 -1.98 11.02 -16.77
CA LEU A 351 -2.84 11.62 -15.75
C LEU A 351 -2.07 12.52 -14.78
N GLN A 352 -0.89 12.08 -14.33
CA GLN A 352 -0.02 12.85 -13.44
C GLN A 352 0.46 14.14 -14.09
N ARG A 353 0.83 14.07 -15.39
CA ARG A 353 1.20 15.24 -16.20
C ARG A 353 0.06 16.23 -16.29
N GLU A 354 -1.16 15.77 -16.63
CA GLU A 354 -2.34 16.62 -16.70
C GLU A 354 -2.63 17.31 -15.36
N ILE A 355 -2.56 16.58 -14.24
CA ILE A 355 -2.77 17.14 -12.90
C ILE A 355 -1.74 18.25 -12.64
N LEU A 356 -0.46 17.96 -12.86
CA LEU A 356 0.62 18.91 -12.61
C LEU A 356 0.45 20.19 -13.43
N ASP A 357 0.19 20.07 -14.74
CA ASP A 357 0.02 21.20 -15.64
C ASP A 357 -1.22 22.06 -15.30
N LYS A 358 -2.35 21.41 -14.97
CA LYS A 358 -3.61 22.10 -14.65
C LYS A 358 -3.63 22.76 -13.28
N THR A 359 -2.83 22.26 -12.33
CA THR A 359 -2.89 22.72 -10.94
C THR A 359 -1.69 23.59 -10.53
N TRP A 360 -0.61 23.63 -11.32
CA TRP A 360 0.49 24.58 -11.12
C TRP A 360 0.04 26.05 -11.05
N PRO A 361 -0.90 26.53 -11.88
CA PRO A 361 -1.38 27.92 -11.80
C PRO A 361 -2.00 28.30 -10.46
N LEU A 362 -2.44 27.32 -9.62
CA LEU A 362 -3.03 27.58 -8.32
C LEU A 362 -2.04 28.07 -7.27
N VAL A 363 -0.73 27.78 -7.49
CA VAL A 363 0.33 28.25 -6.60
C VAL A 363 0.54 29.75 -6.80
N LYS A 364 0.55 30.53 -5.73
CA LYS A 364 0.92 31.95 -5.78
C LYS A 364 2.41 32.13 -6.11
N PRO A 365 2.83 33.30 -6.64
CA PRO A 365 4.25 33.64 -6.71
C PRO A 365 4.92 33.53 -5.33
N GLY A 366 6.08 32.87 -5.24
CA GLY A 366 6.75 32.54 -3.98
C GLY A 366 6.15 31.37 -3.19
N GLY A 367 5.02 30.82 -3.64
CA GLY A 367 4.41 29.62 -3.05
C GLY A 367 5.09 28.31 -3.48
N LYS A 368 4.67 27.21 -2.87
CA LYS A 368 5.27 25.89 -3.08
C LYS A 368 4.27 24.88 -3.63
N TYR A 369 4.73 24.08 -4.57
CA TYR A 369 4.03 22.91 -5.09
C TYR A 369 4.73 21.66 -4.58
N VAL A 370 4.01 20.78 -3.91
CA VAL A 370 4.52 19.50 -3.42
C VAL A 370 3.94 18.38 -4.26
N TYR A 371 4.78 17.75 -5.06
CA TYR A 371 4.45 16.55 -5.82
C TYR A 371 4.90 15.32 -5.04
N SER A 372 4.02 14.33 -4.87
CA SER A 372 4.37 13.10 -4.17
C SER A 372 3.68 11.87 -4.76
N THR A 373 4.34 10.72 -4.65
CA THR A 373 3.84 9.40 -5.09
C THR A 373 4.29 8.30 -4.13
N CYS A 374 3.47 7.25 -3.99
CA CYS A 374 3.87 6.00 -3.33
C CYS A 374 4.46 4.99 -4.33
N THR A 375 5.17 5.45 -5.35
CA THR A 375 5.86 4.60 -6.31
C THR A 375 7.36 4.90 -6.35
N ILE A 376 8.13 3.88 -6.72
CA ILE A 376 9.57 3.99 -6.96
C ILE A 376 9.90 3.99 -8.46
N ASN A 377 8.90 4.21 -9.33
CA ASN A 377 9.10 4.29 -10.77
C ASN A 377 9.63 5.67 -11.18
N PRO A 378 10.85 5.79 -11.75
CA PRO A 378 11.41 7.08 -12.15
C PRO A 378 10.57 7.80 -13.21
N GLU A 379 9.84 7.06 -14.06
CA GLU A 379 8.99 7.67 -15.10
C GLU A 379 7.80 8.42 -14.51
N GLU A 380 7.33 8.03 -13.32
CA GLU A 380 6.25 8.70 -12.57
C GLU A 380 6.79 9.78 -11.63
N ASN A 381 8.10 9.85 -11.40
CA ASN A 381 8.78 10.68 -10.43
C ASN A 381 9.72 11.69 -11.08
N GLU A 382 11.01 11.43 -11.07
CA GLU A 382 12.05 12.35 -11.55
C GLU A 382 11.84 12.77 -13.02
N ALA A 383 11.44 11.83 -13.88
CA ALA A 383 11.19 12.13 -15.30
C ALA A 383 9.98 13.06 -15.49
N GLN A 384 8.91 12.90 -14.67
CA GLN A 384 7.77 13.82 -14.69
C GLN A 384 8.18 15.24 -14.30
N ILE A 385 8.98 15.36 -13.23
CA ILE A 385 9.45 16.66 -12.76
C ILE A 385 10.40 17.30 -13.77
N ALA A 386 11.35 16.55 -14.32
CA ALA A 386 12.28 17.06 -15.35
C ALA A 386 11.52 17.59 -16.56
N ALA A 387 10.61 16.81 -17.13
CA ALA A 387 9.78 17.22 -18.25
C ALA A 387 8.87 18.43 -17.92
N PHE A 388 8.41 18.56 -16.69
CA PHE A 388 7.64 19.73 -16.24
C PHE A 388 8.51 20.98 -16.18
N LEU A 389 9.71 20.91 -15.63
CA LEU A 389 10.63 22.05 -15.53
C LEU A 389 11.05 22.61 -16.90
N GLU A 390 11.23 21.74 -17.91
CA GLU A 390 11.56 22.18 -19.29
C GLU A 390 10.51 23.10 -19.89
N ARG A 391 9.23 22.90 -19.57
CA ARG A 391 8.11 23.71 -20.08
C ARG A 391 7.60 24.79 -19.11
N THR A 392 8.18 24.86 -17.91
CA THR A 392 7.74 25.77 -16.85
C THR A 392 8.92 26.55 -16.25
N PRO A 393 9.42 27.59 -16.91
CA PRO A 393 10.67 28.26 -16.53
C PRO A 393 10.65 28.94 -15.17
N PHE A 394 9.47 29.22 -14.64
CA PHE A 394 9.31 29.81 -13.29
C PHE A 394 9.20 28.76 -12.17
N ALA A 395 9.26 27.47 -12.48
CA ALA A 395 9.35 26.41 -11.49
C ALA A 395 10.82 26.16 -11.12
N ARG A 396 11.07 25.96 -9.82
CA ARG A 396 12.39 25.56 -9.29
C ARG A 396 12.23 24.49 -8.22
N VAL A 397 12.91 23.35 -8.37
CA VAL A 397 13.02 22.37 -7.30
C VAL A 397 13.83 22.95 -6.15
N ILE A 398 13.28 22.89 -4.94
CA ILE A 398 13.92 23.34 -3.71
C ILE A 398 14.21 22.18 -2.75
N ALA A 399 13.52 21.09 -2.86
CA ALA A 399 13.79 19.84 -2.14
C ALA A 399 13.27 18.65 -2.96
N GLU A 400 14.01 17.56 -2.93
CA GLU A 400 13.64 16.31 -3.61
C GLU A 400 14.14 15.12 -2.81
N ARG A 401 13.32 14.08 -2.68
CA ARG A 401 13.69 12.88 -1.96
C ARG A 401 13.00 11.64 -2.54
N MET A 402 13.79 10.61 -2.84
CA MET A 402 13.35 9.24 -3.07
C MET A 402 13.64 8.41 -1.81
N ILE A 403 12.72 7.57 -1.41
CA ILE A 403 12.85 6.59 -0.32
C ILE A 403 12.59 5.21 -0.91
N LEU A 404 13.52 4.28 -0.74
CA LEU A 404 13.31 2.90 -1.13
C LEU A 404 12.74 2.09 0.06
N PRO A 405 11.91 1.06 -0.19
CA PRO A 405 11.15 0.36 0.86
C PRO A 405 12.00 -0.20 2.01
N PHE A 406 13.24 -0.61 1.73
CA PHE A 406 14.15 -1.22 2.72
C PHE A 406 14.95 -0.23 3.57
N GLU A 407 14.95 1.08 3.24
CA GLU A 407 15.81 2.05 3.95
C GLU A 407 15.34 2.31 5.38
N TYR A 408 14.03 2.45 5.57
CA TYR A 408 13.42 2.77 6.87
C TYR A 408 12.28 1.83 7.24
N ARG A 409 12.09 0.75 6.49
CA ARG A 409 10.95 -0.17 6.60
C ARG A 409 9.61 0.54 6.49
N THR A 410 9.55 1.55 5.63
CA THR A 410 8.37 2.31 5.22
C THR A 410 8.03 1.96 3.77
N ASP A 411 6.95 2.53 3.24
CA ASP A 411 6.70 2.47 1.81
C ASP A 411 7.82 3.17 1.02
N GLY A 412 8.07 2.69 -0.19
CA GLY A 412 8.85 3.44 -1.17
C GLY A 412 8.07 4.66 -1.62
N PHE A 413 8.72 5.82 -1.61
CA PHE A 413 8.02 7.09 -1.77
C PHE A 413 8.89 8.12 -2.46
N TYR A 414 8.27 8.95 -3.29
CA TYR A 414 8.92 10.10 -3.89
C TYR A 414 8.24 11.39 -3.46
N ILE A 415 9.03 12.41 -3.15
CA ILE A 415 8.59 13.74 -2.72
C ILE A 415 9.44 14.78 -3.45
N CYS A 416 8.80 15.68 -4.18
CA CYS A 416 9.46 16.82 -4.79
C CYS A 416 8.73 18.11 -4.40
N ILE A 417 9.47 19.09 -3.91
CA ILE A 417 8.97 20.43 -3.57
C ILE A 417 9.51 21.43 -4.58
N MET A 418 8.62 22.07 -5.28
CA MET A 418 8.94 23.12 -6.24
C MET A 418 8.43 24.47 -5.73
N GLU A 419 9.20 25.51 -5.95
CA GLU A 419 8.81 26.90 -5.70
C GLU A 419 8.45 27.59 -7.01
N LYS A 420 7.38 28.37 -7.00
CA LYS A 420 7.00 29.26 -8.10
C LYS A 420 7.72 30.60 -7.95
N ARG A 421 8.71 30.83 -8.81
CA ARG A 421 9.45 32.11 -8.78
C ARG A 421 8.55 33.31 -9.09
N VAL A 422 8.88 34.44 -8.50
CA VAL A 422 8.25 35.71 -8.86
C VAL A 422 8.80 36.13 -10.23
N GLU A 423 7.93 36.51 -11.14
CA GLU A 423 8.32 37.14 -12.38
C GLU A 423 8.87 38.55 -12.02
N ASN A 424 10.15 38.79 -12.34
CA ASN A 424 10.77 40.13 -12.18
C ASN A 424 10.34 41.07 -13.28
#